data_c070f8f9d52622c188d6c72ee597154a
#
_entry.id   c070f8f9d52622c188d6c72ee597154a
#
_cell.length_a   1.000
_cell.length_b   1.000
_cell.length_c   1.000
_cell.angle_alpha   90.00
_cell.angle_beta   90.00
_cell.angle_gamma   90.00
#
_symmetry.space_group_name_H-M   'P 1'
#
loop_
_entity.id
_entity.type
_entity.pdbx_description
1 polymer ?
#
loop_
_entity_poly.entity_id
_entity_poly.type
_entity_poly.pdbx_seq_one_letter_code
_entity_poly.pdbx_strand_id
1 'polypeptide(L)'
;MVKRFFIFWVAISLFGCAQTASSGAASLPQSGSVSSNVSGVEAGESTAQESHISDEAGEEKAMLKITVGEHEFWAAFEDNVSAQEFKELLEQGPITVSMDDYGGFEKVGSLGTTLTRSDESITTQPGDVILYQGSQITIYYAPNSWNFTKLAKIEDASDLKEKLGKGSIEATFSLAEPS
;
A
#
# COMPACT_ATOMS: atom_id res chain seq x y z
N MET A 1 -29.89 -29.42 21.42
CA MET A 1 -29.60 -28.51 20.30
C MET A 1 -30.43 -27.26 20.51
N VAL A 2 -29.82 -26.19 21.02
CA VAL A 2 -30.54 -24.94 21.29
C VAL A 2 -29.84 -23.84 20.49
N LYS A 3 -30.51 -23.34 19.45
CA LYS A 3 -30.09 -22.18 18.67
C LYS A 3 -30.31 -20.93 19.50
N ARG A 4 -29.25 -20.25 19.91
CA ARG A 4 -29.33 -18.93 20.52
C ARG A 4 -29.24 -17.87 19.42
N PHE A 5 -30.38 -17.23 19.14
CA PHE A 5 -30.46 -15.98 18.35
C PHE A 5 -30.02 -14.84 19.24
N PHE A 6 -28.95 -14.14 18.84
CA PHE A 6 -28.63 -12.83 19.43
C PHE A 6 -29.22 -11.76 18.50
N ILE A 7 -30.23 -11.09 19.01
CA ILE A 7 -30.82 -9.90 18.38
C ILE A 7 -30.00 -8.71 18.87
N PHE A 8 -29.25 -8.06 17.97
CA PHE A 8 -28.60 -6.79 18.25
C PHE A 8 -29.55 -5.65 17.97
N TRP A 9 -29.88 -4.92 19.02
CA TRP A 9 -30.62 -3.66 19.00
C TRP A 9 -29.72 -2.55 18.47
N VAL A 10 -30.12 -1.91 17.39
CA VAL A 10 -29.51 -0.68 16.88
C VAL A 10 -30.20 0.50 17.52
N ALA A 11 -29.50 1.24 18.35
CA ALA A 11 -29.95 2.53 18.88
C ALA A 11 -29.48 3.63 17.92
N ILE A 12 -30.44 4.25 17.23
CA ILE A 12 -30.25 5.44 16.40
C ILE A 12 -30.38 6.65 17.35
N SER A 13 -29.28 7.37 17.55
CA SER A 13 -29.28 8.67 18.21
C SER A 13 -29.15 9.77 17.16
N LEU A 14 -30.25 10.44 16.90
CA LEU A 14 -30.31 11.70 16.17
C LEU A 14 -29.91 12.84 17.12
N PHE A 15 -28.82 13.54 16.77
CA PHE A 15 -28.56 14.87 17.35
C PHE A 15 -28.39 15.89 16.23
N GLY A 16 -29.27 16.89 16.35
CA GLY A 16 -29.50 17.91 15.36
C GLY A 16 -28.54 19.10 15.43
N CYS A 17 -28.71 19.91 14.44
CA CYS A 17 -28.17 21.20 14.03
C CYS A 17 -27.62 22.15 15.09
N ALA A 18 -26.55 22.86 14.71
CA ALA A 18 -26.50 24.33 14.87
C ALA A 18 -25.52 24.92 13.82
N GLN A 19 -26.06 25.75 12.96
CA GLN A 19 -25.33 26.66 12.07
C GLN A 19 -24.86 27.88 12.88
N THR A 20 -23.64 28.36 12.64
CA THR A 20 -23.33 29.79 12.76
C THR A 20 -22.39 30.20 11.65
N ALA A 21 -22.90 31.05 10.80
CA ALA A 21 -22.12 31.79 9.82
C ALA A 21 -21.42 32.97 10.51
N SER A 22 -20.19 33.26 10.15
CA SER A 22 -19.60 34.61 10.31
C SER A 22 -18.66 34.92 9.18
N SER A 23 -19.05 35.96 8.46
CA SER A 23 -18.31 36.65 7.40
C SER A 23 -17.14 37.44 7.99
N GLY A 24 -16.04 37.55 7.24
CA GLY A 24 -14.96 38.47 7.50
C GLY A 24 -14.06 38.60 6.29
N ALA A 25 -14.27 39.70 5.55
CA ALA A 25 -13.57 40.02 4.31
C ALA A 25 -12.26 40.75 4.55
N ALA A 26 -11.40 40.68 3.51
CA ALA A 26 -10.43 41.67 3.01
C ALA A 26 -9.12 41.91 3.74
N SER A 27 -7.98 41.69 3.07
CA SER A 27 -7.16 42.74 2.45
C SER A 27 -5.82 42.18 1.94
N LEU A 28 -5.55 42.35 0.66
CA LEU A 28 -4.19 42.46 0.09
C LEU A 28 -3.68 43.91 0.31
N PRO A 29 -2.37 44.15 0.32
CA PRO A 29 -1.63 44.63 -0.83
C PRO A 29 -0.22 44.04 -0.97
N GLN A 30 0.21 43.67 -2.11
CA GLN A 30 0.90 44.32 -3.24
C GLN A 30 2.28 44.96 -2.94
N SER A 31 3.25 44.51 -3.76
CA SER A 31 4.40 45.23 -4.33
C SER A 31 5.74 45.29 -3.60
N GLY A 32 6.77 44.94 -4.38
CA GLY A 32 8.17 45.25 -4.12
C GLY A 32 9.14 44.56 -5.09
N SER A 33 9.21 45.02 -6.34
CA SER A 33 10.34 44.81 -7.28
C SER A 33 11.61 45.46 -6.76
N VAL A 34 12.76 44.92 -7.18
CA VAL A 34 13.98 45.51 -7.85
C VAL A 34 15.07 44.45 -7.78
N SER A 35 15.53 43.89 -8.84
CA SER A 35 16.45 44.30 -9.92
C SER A 35 17.92 44.50 -9.53
N SER A 36 18.71 43.91 -10.40
CA SER A 36 20.08 44.15 -10.84
C SER A 36 21.23 43.52 -10.05
N ASN A 37 21.91 42.65 -10.72
CA ASN A 37 22.99 42.78 -11.71
C ASN A 37 24.39 42.57 -11.12
N VAL A 38 25.19 41.78 -11.74
CA VAL A 38 26.43 41.90 -12.52
C VAL A 38 27.44 40.78 -12.23
N SER A 39 27.71 40.07 -13.30
CA SER A 39 29.00 39.57 -13.84
C SER A 39 30.21 39.37 -12.97
N GLY A 40 30.82 38.21 -13.19
CA GLY A 40 32.24 37.96 -12.89
C GLY A 40 32.64 36.61 -13.45
N VAL A 41 33.31 36.66 -14.55
CA VAL A 41 33.99 35.58 -15.30
C VAL A 41 35.22 35.16 -14.50
N GLU A 42 35.57 33.88 -14.41
CA GLU A 42 36.77 33.31 -15.01
C GLU A 42 36.98 31.83 -14.71
N ALA A 43 37.59 31.24 -15.67
CA ALA A 43 37.93 29.86 -15.88
C ALA A 43 38.89 29.23 -14.86
N GLY A 44 38.72 27.93 -14.66
CA GLY A 44 39.70 27.10 -13.98
C GLY A 44 39.43 25.63 -14.34
N GLU A 45 40.09 25.21 -15.40
CA GLU A 45 40.27 23.87 -15.91
C GLU A 45 41.00 23.00 -14.87
N SER A 46 40.49 21.79 -14.54
CA SER A 46 41.31 20.59 -14.41
C SER A 46 40.50 19.37 -14.01
N THR A 47 40.25 18.54 -14.96
CA THR A 47 40.41 17.07 -14.96
C THR A 47 40.47 16.35 -13.62
N ALA A 48 39.44 15.59 -13.30
CA ALA A 48 39.56 14.21 -12.80
C ALA A 48 38.25 13.48 -13.07
N GLN A 49 38.25 12.73 -14.14
CA GLN A 49 37.28 11.66 -14.40
C GLN A 49 37.61 10.53 -13.42
N GLU A 50 36.95 10.51 -12.28
CA GLU A 50 36.77 9.28 -11.54
C GLU A 50 35.52 8.61 -12.08
N SER A 51 35.78 7.64 -12.95
CA SER A 51 34.81 6.63 -13.35
C SER A 51 34.43 5.84 -12.10
N HIS A 52 33.33 6.25 -11.44
CA HIS A 52 32.57 5.33 -10.61
C HIS A 52 32.00 4.27 -11.53
N ILE A 53 32.75 3.19 -11.65
CA ILE A 53 32.19 1.89 -11.99
C ILE A 53 31.30 1.57 -10.75
N SER A 54 30.04 1.93 -10.81
CA SER A 54 29.04 1.28 -10.01
C SER A 54 29.02 -0.18 -10.48
N ASP A 55 29.66 -1.05 -9.69
CA ASP A 55 29.31 -2.46 -9.69
C ASP A 55 27.80 -2.51 -9.37
N GLU A 56 26.96 -2.52 -10.39
CA GLU A 56 25.64 -3.11 -10.30
C GLU A 56 25.84 -4.64 -10.15
N ALA A 57 26.33 -5.06 -8.99
CA ALA A 57 25.96 -6.35 -8.45
C ALA A 57 24.44 -6.24 -8.29
N GLY A 58 23.69 -6.88 -9.18
CA GLY A 58 22.25 -6.93 -9.10
C GLY A 58 21.89 -7.40 -7.70
N GLU A 59 21.45 -6.46 -6.85
CA GLU A 59 20.83 -6.81 -5.58
C GLU A 59 19.61 -7.62 -5.95
N GLU A 60 19.71 -8.93 -5.81
CA GLU A 60 18.56 -9.83 -5.94
C GLU A 60 17.51 -9.36 -4.94
N LYS A 61 16.51 -8.66 -5.47
CA LYS A 61 15.50 -7.99 -4.67
C LYS A 61 14.63 -9.07 -4.01
N ALA A 62 14.63 -9.12 -2.68
CA ALA A 62 13.78 -10.04 -1.93
C ALA A 62 12.32 -9.93 -2.42
N MET A 63 11.68 -11.05 -2.63
CA MET A 63 10.31 -11.14 -3.11
C MET A 63 9.35 -11.53 -1.99
N LEU A 64 8.11 -11.12 -2.12
CA LEU A 64 7.01 -11.59 -1.29
C LEU A 64 6.53 -12.94 -1.86
N LYS A 65 6.55 -13.97 -1.02
CA LYS A 65 5.92 -15.25 -1.31
C LYS A 65 4.60 -15.33 -0.55
N ILE A 66 3.52 -15.65 -1.26
CA ILE A 66 2.17 -15.84 -0.70
C ILE A 66 1.77 -17.29 -0.94
N THR A 67 1.45 -18.02 0.12
CA THR A 67 1.02 -19.43 0.04
C THR A 67 -0.44 -19.55 0.46
N VAL A 68 -1.28 -20.16 -0.39
CA VAL A 68 -2.69 -20.43 -0.12
C VAL A 68 -2.97 -21.90 -0.47
N GLY A 69 -3.16 -22.74 0.52
CA GLY A 69 -3.28 -24.18 0.31
C GLY A 69 -2.06 -24.75 -0.40
N GLU A 70 -2.24 -25.31 -1.61
CA GLU A 70 -1.16 -25.85 -2.44
C GLU A 70 -0.60 -24.85 -3.47
N HIS A 71 -1.14 -23.62 -3.50
CA HIS A 71 -0.74 -22.59 -4.45
C HIS A 71 0.27 -21.63 -3.84
N GLU A 72 1.28 -21.29 -4.62
CA GLU A 72 2.30 -20.30 -4.28
C GLU A 72 2.29 -19.18 -5.31
N PHE A 73 2.34 -17.94 -4.83
CA PHE A 73 2.39 -16.74 -5.65
C PHE A 73 3.61 -15.91 -5.26
N TRP A 74 4.30 -15.40 -6.26
CA TRP A 74 5.45 -14.52 -6.11
C TRP A 74 5.04 -13.11 -6.44
N ALA A 75 5.44 -12.16 -5.59
CA ALA A 75 5.07 -10.77 -5.75
C ALA A 75 6.27 -9.86 -5.54
N ALA A 76 6.40 -8.86 -6.40
CA ALA A 76 7.38 -7.80 -6.23
C ALA A 76 6.86 -6.76 -5.24
N PHE A 77 7.67 -6.35 -4.27
CA PHE A 77 7.33 -5.25 -3.36
C PHE A 77 7.29 -3.92 -4.10
N GLU A 78 6.38 -3.05 -3.70
CA GLU A 78 6.35 -1.65 -4.15
C GLU A 78 7.45 -0.84 -3.45
N ASP A 79 7.81 0.30 -4.05
CA ASP A 79 8.81 1.22 -3.50
C ASP A 79 8.14 2.34 -2.70
N ASN A 80 7.67 1.98 -1.49
CA ASN A 80 7.08 2.94 -0.55
C ASN A 80 7.32 2.50 0.90
N VAL A 81 7.11 3.43 1.85
CA VAL A 81 7.35 3.18 3.27
C VAL A 81 6.52 2.02 3.82
N SER A 82 5.28 1.86 3.37
CA SER A 82 4.38 0.80 3.83
C SER A 82 4.86 -0.59 3.41
N ALA A 83 5.33 -0.72 2.17
CA ALA A 83 5.91 -1.96 1.65
C ALA A 83 7.23 -2.29 2.38
N GLN A 84 8.03 -1.29 2.71
CA GLN A 84 9.25 -1.46 3.49
C GLN A 84 8.93 -1.96 4.91
N GLU A 85 7.99 -1.31 5.63
CA GLU A 85 7.56 -1.76 6.95
C GLU A 85 6.96 -3.17 6.92
N PHE A 86 6.23 -3.52 5.87
CA PHE A 86 5.69 -4.87 5.68
C PHE A 86 6.81 -5.89 5.47
N LYS A 87 7.83 -5.56 4.68
CA LYS A 87 9.02 -6.39 4.50
C LYS A 87 9.75 -6.62 5.83
N GLU A 88 10.00 -5.55 6.60
CA GLU A 88 10.64 -5.62 7.94
C GLU A 88 9.83 -6.50 8.91
N LEU A 89 8.49 -6.45 8.83
CA LEU A 89 7.62 -7.31 9.61
C LEU A 89 7.81 -8.78 9.24
N LEU A 90 7.95 -9.09 7.94
CA LEU A 90 8.19 -10.44 7.44
C LEU A 90 9.61 -10.96 7.71
N GLU A 91 10.60 -10.09 7.96
CA GLU A 91 11.94 -10.47 8.42
C GLU A 91 11.91 -11.13 9.81
N GLN A 92 10.88 -10.84 10.62
CA GLN A 92 10.67 -11.47 11.91
C GLN A 92 10.08 -12.89 11.80
N GLY A 93 9.60 -13.26 10.62
CA GLY A 93 9.03 -14.56 10.29
C GLY A 93 7.77 -14.49 9.45
N PRO A 94 7.32 -15.61 8.90
CA PRO A 94 6.09 -15.67 8.11
C PRO A 94 4.84 -15.29 8.92
N ILE A 95 3.90 -14.64 8.25
CA ILE A 95 2.61 -14.21 8.83
C ILE A 95 1.49 -14.96 8.13
N THR A 96 0.66 -15.66 8.88
CA THR A 96 -0.56 -16.30 8.34
C THR A 96 -1.78 -15.46 8.71
N VAL A 97 -2.57 -15.13 7.70
CA VAL A 97 -3.78 -14.31 7.80
C VAL A 97 -4.97 -15.11 7.33
N SER A 98 -6.01 -15.17 8.16
CA SER A 98 -7.32 -15.66 7.73
C SER A 98 -8.01 -14.55 6.94
N MET A 99 -8.38 -14.83 5.70
CA MET A 99 -8.93 -13.86 4.76
C MET A 99 -10.28 -14.33 4.24
N ASP A 100 -11.23 -13.40 4.14
CA ASP A 100 -12.57 -13.63 3.62
C ASP A 100 -12.77 -12.98 2.25
N ASP A 101 -13.69 -13.51 1.45
CA ASP A 101 -14.16 -12.84 0.24
C ASP A 101 -14.93 -11.57 0.59
N TYR A 102 -14.59 -10.47 -0.06
CA TYR A 102 -15.32 -9.22 0.05
C TYR A 102 -15.63 -8.62 -1.33
N GLY A 103 -16.88 -8.17 -1.50
CA GLY A 103 -17.33 -7.47 -2.71
C GLY A 103 -17.22 -8.25 -4.02
N GLY A 104 -16.72 -9.47 -4.00
CA GLY A 104 -16.47 -10.28 -5.20
C GLY A 104 -15.24 -9.86 -5.99
N PHE A 105 -14.35 -9.05 -5.39
CA PHE A 105 -13.15 -8.51 -6.02
C PHE A 105 -11.85 -8.69 -5.21
N GLU A 106 -11.95 -9.04 -3.92
CA GLU A 106 -10.76 -9.20 -3.07
C GLU A 106 -10.92 -10.30 -2.01
N LYS A 107 -9.79 -10.80 -1.52
CA LYS A 107 -9.64 -11.46 -0.22
C LYS A 107 -9.11 -10.43 0.77
N VAL A 108 -9.73 -10.33 1.95
CA VAL A 108 -9.36 -9.36 2.99
C VAL A 108 -9.22 -10.03 4.35
N GLY A 109 -8.18 -9.66 5.10
CA GLY A 109 -7.94 -10.14 6.44
C GLY A 109 -7.17 -9.15 7.31
N SER A 110 -7.23 -9.32 8.63
CA SER A 110 -6.49 -8.48 9.56
C SER A 110 -5.01 -8.85 9.55
N LEU A 111 -4.14 -7.85 9.36
CA LEU A 111 -2.68 -8.03 9.46
C LEU A 111 -2.21 -8.27 10.91
N GLY A 112 -3.06 -7.97 11.91
CA GLY A 112 -2.72 -8.11 13.33
C GLY A 112 -1.86 -6.97 13.89
N THR A 113 -1.41 -6.07 13.05
CA THR A 113 -0.66 -4.85 13.40
C THR A 113 -1.07 -3.70 12.50
N THR A 114 -0.52 -2.51 12.77
CA THR A 114 -0.76 -1.32 11.95
C THR A 114 0.55 -0.86 11.34
N LEU A 115 0.53 -0.61 10.04
CA LEU A 115 1.64 -0.04 9.27
C LEU A 115 1.30 1.38 8.83
N THR A 116 2.33 2.13 8.49
CA THR A 116 2.20 3.46 7.88
C THR A 116 1.44 3.36 6.55
N ARG A 117 0.55 4.32 6.29
CA ARG A 117 -0.22 4.39 5.04
C ARG A 117 0.49 5.29 4.03
N SER A 118 0.52 4.83 2.79
CA SER A 118 0.99 5.59 1.60
C SER A 118 -0.13 5.60 0.55
N ASP A 119 -1.30 6.12 0.93
CA ASP A 119 -2.51 6.02 0.11
C ASP A 119 -2.43 6.87 -1.15
N GLU A 120 -2.77 6.24 -2.27
CA GLU A 120 -2.92 6.86 -3.57
C GLU A 120 -4.28 6.52 -4.18
N SER A 121 -4.83 7.43 -4.98
CA SER A 121 -6.08 7.17 -5.72
C SER A 121 -5.79 6.28 -6.92
N ILE A 122 -6.10 5.01 -6.80
CA ILE A 122 -5.81 4.00 -7.82
C ILE A 122 -7.02 3.11 -8.11
N THR A 123 -6.98 2.45 -9.26
CA THR A 123 -7.84 1.31 -9.59
C THR A 123 -7.00 0.05 -9.52
N THR A 124 -7.35 -0.84 -8.59
CA THR A 124 -6.65 -2.12 -8.41
C THR A 124 -6.81 -3.03 -9.62
N GLN A 125 -5.85 -3.92 -9.78
CA GLN A 125 -5.85 -4.97 -10.79
C GLN A 125 -5.66 -6.34 -10.11
N PRO A 126 -6.06 -7.44 -10.75
CA PRO A 126 -5.74 -8.78 -10.24
C PRO A 126 -4.26 -8.91 -9.90
N GLY A 127 -3.96 -9.40 -8.71
CA GLY A 127 -2.60 -9.54 -8.19
C GLY A 127 -2.09 -8.36 -7.34
N ASP A 128 -2.84 -7.26 -7.23
CA ASP A 128 -2.46 -6.19 -6.29
C ASP A 128 -2.65 -6.67 -4.85
N VAL A 129 -1.59 -6.52 -4.05
CA VAL A 129 -1.59 -6.73 -2.60
C VAL A 129 -1.63 -5.36 -1.94
N ILE A 130 -2.67 -5.10 -1.17
CA ILE A 130 -3.01 -3.77 -0.64
C ILE A 130 -3.02 -3.78 0.88
N LEU A 131 -2.51 -2.71 1.49
CA LEU A 131 -2.78 -2.35 2.87
C LEU A 131 -3.99 -1.43 2.90
N TYR A 132 -5.08 -1.90 3.49
CA TYR A 132 -6.30 -1.11 3.66
C TYR A 132 -6.41 -0.59 5.09
N GLN A 133 -6.62 0.72 5.24
CA GLN A 133 -6.75 1.42 6.52
C GLN A 133 -5.59 1.17 7.50
N GLY A 134 -4.41 0.81 6.99
CA GLY A 134 -3.21 0.59 7.79
C GLY A 134 -3.13 -0.73 8.55
N SER A 135 -4.20 -1.54 8.60
CA SER A 135 -4.25 -2.74 9.44
C SER A 135 -4.86 -3.98 8.77
N GLN A 136 -5.40 -3.83 7.57
CA GLN A 136 -5.93 -4.95 6.80
C GLN A 136 -5.06 -5.20 5.57
N ILE A 137 -4.78 -6.45 5.29
CA ILE A 137 -4.12 -6.86 4.05
C ILE A 137 -5.15 -7.49 3.11
N THR A 138 -5.07 -7.13 1.83
CA THR A 138 -6.00 -7.62 0.81
C THR A 138 -5.26 -8.12 -0.41
N ILE A 139 -5.82 -9.14 -1.08
CA ILE A 139 -5.36 -9.64 -2.38
C ILE A 139 -6.48 -9.42 -3.38
N TYR A 140 -6.27 -8.51 -4.32
CA TYR A 140 -7.26 -8.20 -5.34
C TYR A 140 -7.22 -9.23 -6.47
N TYR A 141 -8.40 -9.71 -6.88
CA TYR A 141 -8.59 -10.57 -8.05
C TYR A 141 -9.56 -9.98 -9.08
N ALA A 142 -10.08 -8.75 -8.81
CA ALA A 142 -10.83 -7.95 -9.76
C ALA A 142 -10.67 -6.46 -9.44
N PRO A 143 -10.96 -5.55 -10.40
CA PRO A 143 -10.77 -4.12 -10.21
C PRO A 143 -11.67 -3.50 -9.15
N ASN A 144 -11.13 -2.56 -8.37
CA ASN A 144 -11.84 -1.66 -7.48
C ASN A 144 -11.08 -0.33 -7.40
N SER A 145 -11.80 0.81 -7.29
CA SER A 145 -11.19 2.15 -7.27
C SER A 145 -11.40 2.81 -5.91
N TRP A 146 -10.31 3.18 -5.26
CA TRP A 146 -10.32 3.88 -3.98
C TRP A 146 -8.94 4.50 -3.69
N ASN A 147 -8.78 5.06 -2.50
CA ASN A 147 -7.48 5.43 -1.98
C ASN A 147 -6.85 4.24 -1.28
N PHE A 148 -5.82 3.68 -1.87
CA PHE A 148 -5.18 2.46 -1.43
C PHE A 148 -3.67 2.64 -1.26
N THR A 149 -3.10 1.88 -0.34
CA THR A 149 -1.66 1.70 -0.20
C THR A 149 -1.25 0.36 -0.81
N LYS A 150 -0.50 0.38 -1.90
CA LYS A 150 0.03 -0.87 -2.49
C LYS A 150 1.24 -1.34 -1.71
N LEU A 151 1.25 -2.64 -1.37
CA LEU A 151 2.40 -3.31 -0.72
C LEU A 151 3.23 -4.09 -1.73
N ALA A 152 2.56 -4.80 -2.63
CA ALA A 152 3.23 -5.65 -3.61
C ALA A 152 2.32 -5.93 -4.81
N LYS A 153 2.93 -6.51 -5.86
CA LYS A 153 2.25 -6.97 -7.07
C LYS A 153 2.63 -8.41 -7.36
N ILE A 154 1.65 -9.32 -7.40
CA ILE A 154 1.82 -10.70 -7.85
C ILE A 154 2.21 -10.68 -9.32
N GLU A 155 3.29 -11.37 -9.67
CA GLU A 155 3.85 -11.38 -11.03
C GLU A 155 2.95 -12.13 -12.02
N ASP A 156 2.46 -13.31 -11.62
CA ASP A 156 1.51 -14.09 -12.41
C ASP A 156 0.15 -14.17 -11.70
N ALA A 157 -0.76 -13.30 -12.10
CA ALA A 157 -2.14 -13.27 -11.60
C ALA A 157 -3.10 -14.09 -12.47
N SER A 158 -2.60 -14.94 -13.38
CA SER A 158 -3.42 -15.85 -14.19
C SER A 158 -4.18 -16.80 -13.27
N ASP A 159 -5.49 -16.88 -13.48
CA ASP A 159 -6.38 -17.74 -12.69
C ASP A 159 -6.35 -17.48 -11.18
N LEU A 160 -5.89 -16.29 -10.77
CA LEU A 160 -5.70 -15.93 -9.35
C LEU A 160 -6.98 -16.15 -8.53
N LYS A 161 -8.14 -15.71 -9.06
CA LYS A 161 -9.43 -15.89 -8.37
C LYS A 161 -9.76 -17.34 -8.13
N GLU A 162 -9.45 -18.22 -9.10
CA GLU A 162 -9.70 -19.65 -9.00
C GLU A 162 -8.75 -20.32 -8.02
N LYS A 163 -7.45 -19.96 -8.09
CA LYS A 163 -6.40 -20.46 -7.19
C LYS A 163 -6.61 -20.02 -5.74
N LEU A 164 -7.10 -18.80 -5.51
CA LEU A 164 -7.46 -18.32 -4.16
C LEU A 164 -8.72 -19.05 -3.62
N GLY A 165 -9.55 -19.63 -4.50
CA GLY A 165 -10.75 -20.34 -4.12
C GLY A 165 -11.87 -19.42 -3.60
N LYS A 166 -12.97 -20.04 -3.17
CA LYS A 166 -14.16 -19.34 -2.66
C LYS A 166 -14.20 -19.36 -1.14
N GLY A 167 -14.83 -18.32 -0.56
CA GLY A 167 -15.03 -18.21 0.89
C GLY A 167 -13.76 -17.85 1.62
N SER A 168 -13.66 -18.27 2.88
CA SER A 168 -12.51 -17.99 3.73
C SER A 168 -11.31 -18.84 3.33
N ILE A 169 -10.12 -18.23 3.38
CA ILE A 169 -8.83 -18.89 3.12
C ILE A 169 -7.84 -18.55 4.22
N GLU A 170 -6.77 -19.34 4.33
CA GLU A 170 -5.57 -18.97 5.06
C GLU A 170 -4.47 -18.65 4.07
N ALA A 171 -3.94 -17.42 4.12
CA ALA A 171 -2.83 -16.98 3.30
C ALA A 171 -1.60 -16.75 4.19
N THR A 172 -0.48 -17.39 3.85
CA THR A 172 0.80 -17.19 4.53
C THR A 172 1.70 -16.30 3.66
N PHE A 173 2.12 -15.19 4.23
CA PHE A 173 3.05 -14.23 3.64
C PHE A 173 4.44 -14.46 4.20
N SER A 174 5.46 -14.54 3.37
CA SER A 174 6.85 -14.72 3.77
C SER A 174 7.79 -14.00 2.81
N LEU A 175 9.01 -13.69 3.29
CA LEU A 175 10.09 -13.30 2.39
C LEU A 175 10.64 -14.54 1.71
N ALA A 176 11.02 -14.36 0.46
CA ALA A 176 11.75 -15.36 -0.28
C ALA A 176 12.93 -14.72 -0.99
N GLU A 177 14.06 -15.40 -0.90
CA GLU A 177 15.23 -15.05 -1.69
C GLU A 177 14.94 -15.38 -3.16
N PRO A 178 15.35 -14.53 -4.11
CA PRO A 178 15.30 -14.87 -5.51
C PRO A 178 16.16 -16.12 -5.77
N SER A 179 15.66 -16.98 -6.61
CA SER A 179 16.31 -18.29 -6.94
C SER A 179 17.34 -18.13 -8.02
#